data_e280c41cc7895a1e6962319f4009f361
#
_entry.id   e280c41cc7895a1e6962319f4009f361
#
_cell.length_a   1.000
_cell.length_b   1.000
_cell.length_c   1.000
_cell.angle_alpha   90.00
_cell.angle_beta   90.00
_cell.angle_gamma   90.00
#
_symmetry.space_group_name_H-M   'P 1'
#
loop_
_entity.id
_entity.type
_entity.pdbx_description
1 polymer ?
#
loop_
_entity_poly.entity_id
_entity_poly.type
_entity_poly.pdbx_seq_one_letter_code
_entity_poly.pdbx_strand_id
1 'polypeptide(L)'
;REAFAERARALLKVVGLAGYEDKYPWQLSGGMQQRASICRALVHEPELLLLDEPFGALDAFTREELWCVLRDLWQQRRFTVILVTHALREAAFLADTVCVMSKRPGRIIATRSIDLPRPRDLDVTYTEPFIDIVHEMRERIGLVRRS
;
A
#
# COMPACT_ATOMS: atom_id res chain seq x y z
N ARG A 1 24.76 -4.97 -14.82
CA ARG A 1 23.89 -3.86 -15.32
C ARG A 1 22.69 -4.41 -16.08
N GLU A 2 22.90 -5.40 -16.96
CA GLU A 2 21.85 -5.96 -17.82
C GLU A 2 20.73 -6.63 -17.00
N ALA A 3 21.05 -7.51 -16.06
CA ALA A 3 20.08 -8.15 -15.16
C ALA A 3 19.24 -7.15 -14.34
N PHE A 4 19.81 -6.01 -13.94
CA PHE A 4 19.09 -4.96 -13.26
C PHE A 4 18.08 -4.26 -14.20
N ALA A 5 18.49 -3.97 -15.43
CA ALA A 5 17.61 -3.34 -16.42
C ALA A 5 16.45 -4.27 -16.82
N GLU A 6 16.70 -5.56 -16.97
CA GLU A 6 15.65 -6.55 -17.23
C GLU A 6 14.64 -6.62 -16.09
N ARG A 7 15.12 -6.65 -14.83
CA ARG A 7 14.27 -6.64 -13.64
C ARG A 7 13.42 -5.37 -13.55
N ALA A 8 14.02 -4.21 -13.84
CA ALA A 8 13.29 -2.93 -13.87
C ALA A 8 12.17 -2.95 -14.93
N ARG A 9 12.46 -3.43 -16.14
CA ARG A 9 11.44 -3.57 -17.20
C ARG A 9 10.33 -4.55 -16.80
N ALA A 10 10.67 -5.67 -16.18
CA ALA A 10 9.69 -6.64 -15.70
C ALA A 10 8.74 -6.00 -14.66
N LEU A 11 9.28 -5.23 -13.70
CA LEU A 11 8.48 -4.51 -12.72
C LEU A 11 7.59 -3.45 -13.36
N LEU A 12 8.12 -2.63 -14.27
CA LEU A 12 7.34 -1.63 -15.00
C LEU A 12 6.18 -2.26 -15.77
N LYS A 13 6.40 -3.43 -16.37
CA LYS A 13 5.35 -4.18 -17.05
C LYS A 13 4.24 -4.61 -16.09
N VAL A 14 4.58 -5.13 -14.90
CA VAL A 14 3.61 -5.57 -13.88
C VAL A 14 2.73 -4.41 -13.41
N VAL A 15 3.29 -3.22 -13.28
CA VAL A 15 2.53 -2.03 -12.84
C VAL A 15 1.88 -1.25 -13.99
N GLY A 16 1.85 -1.81 -15.21
CA GLY A 16 1.20 -1.18 -16.37
C GLY A 16 1.96 0.01 -16.95
N LEU A 17 3.28 0.06 -16.77
CA LEU A 17 4.15 1.11 -17.31
C LEU A 17 5.06 0.63 -18.43
N ALA A 18 4.72 -0.48 -19.11
CA ALA A 18 5.42 -0.90 -20.33
C ALA A 18 5.34 0.19 -21.40
N GLY A 19 6.47 0.51 -22.02
CA GLY A 19 6.59 1.58 -23.01
C GLY A 19 6.85 2.99 -22.45
N TYR A 20 6.99 3.10 -21.13
CA TYR A 20 7.33 4.36 -20.44
C TYR A 20 8.74 4.35 -19.84
N GLU A 21 9.57 3.37 -20.18
CA GLU A 21 10.90 3.14 -19.60
C GLU A 21 11.84 4.34 -19.79
N ASP A 22 11.72 5.02 -20.94
CA ASP A 22 12.58 6.15 -21.32
C ASP A 22 11.95 7.52 -21.01
N LYS A 23 10.81 7.53 -20.28
CA LYS A 23 10.14 8.79 -19.91
C LYS A 23 10.70 9.35 -18.62
N TYR A 24 10.86 10.66 -18.61
CA TYR A 24 11.20 11.38 -17.38
C TYR A 24 10.00 11.52 -16.44
N PRO A 25 10.22 11.64 -15.12
CA PRO A 25 9.13 11.74 -14.13
C PRO A 25 8.08 12.82 -14.47
N TRP A 26 8.49 13.98 -14.95
CA TRP A 26 7.58 15.08 -15.32
C TRP A 26 6.71 14.79 -16.55
N GLN A 27 6.99 13.73 -17.29
CA GLN A 27 6.19 13.27 -18.44
C GLN A 27 5.13 12.24 -18.02
N LEU A 28 5.11 11.85 -16.73
CA LEU A 28 4.22 10.83 -16.17
C LEU A 28 3.13 11.51 -15.33
N SER A 29 1.93 10.91 -15.32
CA SER A 29 0.88 11.31 -14.39
C SER A 29 1.30 11.00 -12.93
N GLY A 30 0.63 11.60 -11.93
CA GLY A 30 0.91 11.34 -10.52
C GLY A 30 0.84 9.86 -10.15
N GLY A 31 -0.19 9.14 -10.62
CA GLY A 31 -0.31 7.71 -10.42
C GLY A 31 0.80 6.90 -11.10
N MET A 32 1.22 7.29 -12.32
CA MET A 32 2.35 6.66 -13.02
C MET A 32 3.65 6.88 -12.27
N GLN A 33 3.91 8.10 -11.77
CA GLN A 33 5.08 8.40 -10.95
C GLN A 33 5.11 7.55 -9.68
N GLN A 34 3.96 7.37 -9.04
CA GLN A 34 3.84 6.56 -7.84
C GLN A 34 4.12 5.08 -8.13
N ARG A 35 3.56 4.52 -9.21
CA ARG A 35 3.88 3.16 -9.67
C ARG A 35 5.37 2.99 -9.96
N ALA A 36 5.98 3.94 -10.67
CA ALA A 36 7.42 3.92 -10.94
C ALA A 36 8.26 4.01 -9.65
N SER A 37 7.83 4.78 -8.65
CA SER A 37 8.49 4.89 -7.35
C SER A 37 8.47 3.56 -6.59
N ILE A 38 7.36 2.83 -6.62
CA ILE A 38 7.26 1.49 -6.03
C ILE A 38 8.21 0.52 -6.76
N CYS A 39 8.24 0.54 -8.10
CA CYS A 39 9.18 -0.27 -8.87
C CYS A 39 10.64 0.03 -8.52
N ARG A 40 10.98 1.32 -8.36
CA ARG A 40 12.32 1.75 -7.95
C ARG A 40 12.72 1.19 -6.58
N ALA A 41 11.79 1.14 -5.64
CA ALA A 41 12.04 0.57 -4.32
C ALA A 41 12.22 -0.97 -4.39
N LEU A 42 11.49 -1.64 -5.27
CA LEU A 42 11.48 -3.10 -5.39
C LEU A 42 12.55 -3.69 -6.31
N VAL A 43 13.17 -2.89 -7.18
CA VAL A 43 14.17 -3.39 -8.15
C VAL A 43 15.40 -4.01 -7.50
N HIS A 44 15.70 -3.60 -6.26
CA HIS A 44 16.79 -4.14 -5.43
C HIS A 44 16.41 -5.41 -4.67
N GLU A 45 15.18 -5.90 -4.81
CA GLU A 45 14.65 -7.08 -4.10
C GLU A 45 14.81 -6.97 -2.58
N PRO A 46 14.32 -5.88 -1.96
CA PRO A 46 14.46 -5.70 -0.52
C PRO A 46 13.63 -6.75 0.23
N GLU A 47 14.12 -7.20 1.38
CA GLU A 47 13.35 -8.02 2.32
C GLU A 47 12.32 -7.19 3.10
N LEU A 48 12.59 -5.89 3.26
CA LEU A 48 11.73 -4.92 3.95
C LEU A 48 11.49 -3.69 3.08
N LEU A 49 10.22 -3.37 2.85
CA LEU A 49 9.76 -2.15 2.15
C LEU A 49 9.09 -1.21 3.15
N LEU A 50 9.57 0.02 3.22
CA LEU A 50 8.98 1.08 4.04
C LEU A 50 8.23 2.05 3.13
N LEU A 51 6.95 2.25 3.40
CA LEU A 51 6.06 3.15 2.65
C LEU A 51 5.43 4.15 3.61
N ASP A 52 5.67 5.44 3.37
CA ASP A 52 5.11 6.54 4.14
C ASP A 52 4.11 7.30 3.28
N GLU A 53 2.82 7.21 3.63
CA GLU A 53 1.68 7.83 2.92
C GLU A 53 1.72 7.64 1.39
N PRO A 54 1.98 6.41 0.87
CA PRO A 54 2.33 6.22 -0.54
C PRO A 54 1.19 6.52 -1.52
N PHE A 55 -0.05 6.63 -1.02
CA PHE A 55 -1.23 6.84 -1.88
C PHE A 55 -2.00 8.12 -1.53
N GLY A 56 -1.49 8.94 -0.61
CA GLY A 56 -2.20 10.10 -0.05
C GLY A 56 -2.57 11.17 -1.08
N ALA A 57 -1.76 11.36 -2.10
CA ALA A 57 -1.95 12.40 -3.13
C ALA A 57 -2.80 11.93 -4.34
N LEU A 58 -3.34 10.71 -4.31
CA LEU A 58 -4.04 10.10 -5.44
C LEU A 58 -5.56 10.19 -5.28
N ASP A 59 -6.27 10.27 -6.40
CA ASP A 59 -7.72 10.09 -6.45
C ASP A 59 -8.11 8.66 -6.03
N ALA A 60 -9.39 8.44 -5.72
CA ALA A 60 -9.88 7.19 -5.17
C ALA A 60 -9.64 5.99 -6.10
N PHE A 61 -9.89 6.14 -7.40
CA PHE A 61 -9.74 5.04 -8.36
C PHE A 61 -8.27 4.65 -8.55
N THR A 62 -7.39 5.63 -8.77
CA THR A 62 -5.95 5.41 -8.91
C THR A 62 -5.35 4.78 -7.65
N ARG A 63 -5.85 5.18 -6.48
CA ARG A 63 -5.44 4.60 -5.19
C ARG A 63 -5.79 3.12 -5.09
N GLU A 64 -7.03 2.74 -5.40
CA GLU A 64 -7.49 1.36 -5.37
C GLU A 64 -6.74 0.48 -6.39
N GLU A 65 -6.48 1.01 -7.59
CA GLU A 65 -5.62 0.32 -8.56
C GLU A 65 -4.22 0.04 -8.00
N LEU A 66 -3.63 1.00 -7.29
CA LEU A 66 -2.30 0.84 -6.71
C LEU A 66 -2.27 -0.11 -5.51
N TRP A 67 -3.36 -0.21 -4.74
CA TRP A 67 -3.49 -1.26 -3.73
C TRP A 67 -3.41 -2.65 -4.36
N CYS A 68 -4.11 -2.85 -5.47
CA CYS A 68 -4.06 -4.11 -6.21
C CYS A 68 -2.65 -4.37 -6.76
N VAL A 69 -2.00 -3.37 -7.32
CA VAL A 69 -0.61 -3.48 -7.80
C VAL A 69 0.34 -3.89 -6.68
N LEU A 70 0.28 -3.24 -5.51
CA LEU A 70 1.13 -3.58 -4.38
C LEU A 70 0.84 -4.98 -3.84
N ARG A 71 -0.45 -5.37 -3.74
CA ARG A 71 -0.88 -6.72 -3.39
C ARG A 71 -0.26 -7.77 -4.33
N ASP A 72 -0.36 -7.55 -5.65
CA ASP A 72 0.10 -8.50 -6.65
C ASP A 72 1.63 -8.64 -6.65
N LEU A 73 2.35 -7.52 -6.48
CA LEU A 73 3.81 -7.52 -6.31
C LEU A 73 4.22 -8.27 -5.04
N TRP A 74 3.51 -8.05 -3.93
CA TRP A 74 3.76 -8.76 -2.68
C TRP A 74 3.49 -10.27 -2.81
N GLN A 75 2.45 -10.67 -3.51
CA GLN A 75 2.17 -12.09 -3.76
C GLN A 75 3.28 -12.80 -4.53
N GLN A 76 3.88 -12.10 -5.50
CA GLN A 76 4.95 -12.65 -6.32
C GLN A 76 6.28 -12.79 -5.57
N ARG A 77 6.58 -11.88 -4.65
CA ARG A 77 7.93 -11.73 -4.06
C ARG A 77 8.01 -11.91 -2.55
N ARG A 78 6.89 -11.83 -1.83
CA ARG A 78 6.80 -12.09 -0.38
C ARG A 78 7.81 -11.32 0.48
N PHE A 79 7.89 -10.00 0.31
CA PHE A 79 8.69 -9.10 1.16
C PHE A 79 7.87 -8.59 2.35
N THR A 80 8.53 -8.15 3.41
CA THR A 80 7.87 -7.48 4.53
C THR A 80 7.55 -6.03 4.16
N VAL A 81 6.36 -5.54 4.51
CA VAL A 81 5.98 -4.13 4.28
C VAL A 81 5.62 -3.48 5.61
N ILE A 82 6.18 -2.30 5.85
CA ILE A 82 5.68 -1.38 6.87
C ILE A 82 5.07 -0.18 6.12
N LEU A 83 3.76 -0.05 6.26
CA LEU A 83 2.97 1.01 5.64
C LEU A 83 2.50 2.00 6.69
N VAL A 84 2.87 3.26 6.55
CA VAL A 84 2.32 4.36 7.33
C VAL A 84 1.22 5.02 6.53
N THR A 85 0.02 5.09 7.08
CA THR A 85 -1.14 5.70 6.44
C THR A 85 -2.16 6.20 7.47
N HIS A 86 -2.93 7.20 7.08
CA HIS A 86 -4.11 7.65 7.83
C HIS A 86 -5.43 7.10 7.25
N ALA A 87 -5.36 6.35 6.15
CA ALA A 87 -6.51 5.77 5.46
C ALA A 87 -6.83 4.36 5.99
N LEU A 88 -7.89 4.25 6.81
CA LEU A 88 -8.26 2.99 7.46
C LEU A 88 -8.60 1.86 6.47
N ARG A 89 -9.26 2.19 5.36
CA ARG A 89 -9.59 1.21 4.31
C ARG A 89 -8.33 0.64 3.65
N GLU A 90 -7.33 1.48 3.42
CA GLU A 90 -6.03 1.09 2.90
C GLU A 90 -5.31 0.13 3.86
N ALA A 91 -5.26 0.49 5.14
CA ALA A 91 -4.67 -0.36 6.17
C ALA A 91 -5.40 -1.72 6.24
N ALA A 92 -6.74 -1.73 6.26
CA ALA A 92 -7.53 -2.97 6.29
C ALA A 92 -7.34 -3.84 5.03
N PHE A 93 -7.18 -3.21 3.87
CA PHE A 93 -7.01 -3.94 2.61
C PHE A 93 -5.61 -4.57 2.48
N LEU A 94 -4.56 -3.83 2.84
CA LEU A 94 -3.17 -4.23 2.57
C LEU A 94 -2.52 -5.01 3.72
N ALA A 95 -2.81 -4.66 4.98
CA ALA A 95 -2.06 -5.19 6.12
C ALA A 95 -2.54 -6.55 6.60
N ASP A 96 -1.65 -7.30 7.26
CA ASP A 96 -1.99 -8.45 8.11
C ASP A 96 -2.23 -8.01 9.56
N THR A 97 -1.53 -6.94 9.97
CA THR A 97 -1.66 -6.35 11.30
C THR A 97 -1.65 -4.84 11.19
N VAL A 98 -2.58 -4.18 11.86
CA VAL A 98 -2.64 -2.71 11.96
C VAL A 98 -2.30 -2.27 13.38
N CYS A 99 -1.31 -1.39 13.49
CA CYS A 99 -0.95 -0.73 14.74
C CYS A 99 -1.50 0.70 14.73
N VAL A 100 -2.39 1.02 15.66
CA VAL A 100 -2.93 2.37 15.83
C VAL A 100 -2.02 3.14 16.77
N MET A 101 -1.62 4.35 16.35
CA MET A 101 -0.74 5.21 17.13
C MET A 101 -1.47 6.40 17.74
N SER A 102 -1.05 6.81 18.95
CA SER A 102 -1.53 8.03 19.60
C SER A 102 -0.95 9.28 18.93
N LYS A 103 -1.54 10.45 19.29
CA LYS A 103 -0.87 11.75 19.10
C LYS A 103 0.43 11.81 19.93
N ARG A 104 1.12 12.94 19.87
CA ARG A 104 2.37 13.16 20.62
C ARG A 104 2.19 12.99 22.13
N PRO A 105 3.09 12.23 22.83
CA PRO A 105 4.11 11.39 22.22
C PRO A 105 3.51 10.17 21.53
N GLY A 106 4.07 9.78 20.34
CA GLY A 106 3.60 8.63 19.57
C GLY A 106 3.79 7.32 20.35
N ARG A 107 2.70 6.59 20.60
CA ARG A 107 2.68 5.27 21.24
C ARG A 107 1.71 4.36 20.50
N ILE A 108 2.00 3.07 20.43
CA ILE A 108 1.01 2.09 19.94
C ILE A 108 -0.05 1.96 21.03
N ILE A 109 -1.29 2.27 20.67
CA ILE A 109 -2.45 2.26 21.59
C ILE A 109 -3.39 1.10 21.34
N ALA A 110 -3.32 0.52 20.13
CA ALA A 110 -4.05 -0.69 19.77
C ALA A 110 -3.32 -1.43 18.65
N THR A 111 -3.48 -2.75 18.64
CA THR A 111 -3.03 -3.62 17.57
C THR A 111 -4.22 -4.47 17.14
N ARG A 112 -4.43 -4.60 15.83
CA ARG A 112 -5.54 -5.37 15.24
C ARG A 112 -5.00 -6.28 14.14
N SER A 113 -5.17 -7.59 14.27
CA SER A 113 -4.99 -8.56 13.20
C SER A 113 -6.13 -8.45 12.19
N ILE A 114 -5.82 -8.51 10.92
CA ILE A 114 -6.81 -8.45 9.84
C ILE A 114 -7.07 -9.87 9.34
N ASP A 115 -8.12 -10.48 9.87
CA ASP A 115 -8.48 -11.88 9.61
C ASP A 115 -9.32 -12.05 8.33
N LEU A 116 -8.92 -11.33 7.27
CA LEU A 116 -9.52 -11.44 5.95
C LEU A 116 -8.63 -12.31 5.05
N PRO A 117 -9.21 -13.26 4.33
CA PRO A 117 -8.43 -14.16 3.46
C PRO A 117 -7.67 -13.40 2.39
N ARG A 118 -6.53 -13.95 1.98
CA ARG A 118 -5.72 -13.46 0.85
C ARG A 118 -5.84 -14.41 -0.34
N PRO A 119 -5.75 -13.93 -1.58
CA PRO A 119 -5.63 -12.53 -1.99
C PRO A 119 -6.93 -11.74 -1.72
N ARG A 120 -6.79 -10.48 -1.31
CA ARG A 120 -7.94 -9.59 -1.16
C ARG A 120 -8.18 -8.87 -2.46
N ASP A 121 -9.35 -9.08 -3.06
CA ASP A 121 -9.82 -8.30 -4.20
C ASP A 121 -10.61 -7.08 -3.73
N LEU A 122 -10.81 -6.08 -4.60
CA LEU A 122 -11.51 -4.85 -4.21
C LEU A 122 -12.92 -5.10 -3.69
N ASP A 123 -13.57 -6.16 -4.16
CA ASP A 123 -14.91 -6.55 -3.69
C ASP A 123 -14.95 -6.83 -2.19
N VAL A 124 -13.84 -7.27 -1.57
CA VAL A 124 -13.78 -7.46 -0.12
C VAL A 124 -14.10 -6.18 0.66
N THR A 125 -13.81 -5.02 0.07
CA THR A 125 -14.05 -3.71 0.70
C THR A 125 -15.52 -3.36 0.89
N TYR A 126 -16.42 -4.09 0.25
CA TYR A 126 -17.88 -3.95 0.36
C TYR A 126 -18.51 -5.01 1.27
N THR A 127 -17.72 -5.93 1.82
CA THR A 127 -18.21 -6.98 2.72
C THR A 127 -18.36 -6.46 4.15
N GLU A 128 -19.34 -7.02 4.86
CA GLU A 128 -19.60 -6.70 6.27
C GLU A 128 -18.34 -6.87 7.15
N PRO A 129 -17.58 -7.99 7.09
CA PRO A 129 -16.37 -8.14 7.89
C PRO A 129 -15.32 -7.06 7.65
N PHE A 130 -15.17 -6.58 6.42
CA PHE A 130 -14.25 -5.50 6.11
C PHE A 130 -14.72 -4.17 6.72
N ILE A 131 -16.01 -3.88 6.58
CA ILE A 131 -16.62 -2.64 7.11
C ILE A 131 -16.51 -2.62 8.63
N ASP A 132 -16.75 -3.74 9.30
CA ASP A 132 -16.64 -3.87 10.75
C ASP A 132 -15.21 -3.61 11.24
N ILE A 133 -14.20 -4.16 10.56
CA ILE A 133 -12.79 -3.89 10.87
C ILE A 133 -12.48 -2.40 10.77
N VAL A 134 -12.90 -1.75 9.69
CA VAL A 134 -12.68 -0.30 9.48
C VAL A 134 -13.39 0.51 10.56
N HIS A 135 -14.62 0.14 10.92
CA HIS A 135 -15.40 0.81 11.95
C HIS A 135 -14.74 0.66 13.32
N GLU A 136 -14.35 -0.55 13.73
CA GLU A 136 -13.63 -0.82 14.98
C GLU A 136 -12.36 0.04 15.10
N MET A 137 -11.54 0.08 14.04
CA MET A 137 -10.32 0.90 14.04
C MET A 137 -10.64 2.39 14.19
N ARG A 138 -11.70 2.88 13.53
CA ARG A 138 -12.14 4.28 13.62
C ARG A 138 -12.59 4.64 15.04
N GLU A 139 -13.33 3.77 15.70
CA GLU A 139 -13.77 3.98 17.09
C GLU A 139 -12.56 4.07 18.03
N ARG A 140 -11.60 3.16 17.93
CA ARG A 140 -10.35 3.18 18.73
C ARG A 140 -9.59 4.48 18.58
N ILE A 141 -9.47 5.01 17.35
CA ILE A 141 -8.85 6.30 17.08
C ILE A 141 -9.69 7.44 17.69
N GLY A 142 -11.02 7.35 17.59
CA GLY A 142 -11.95 8.34 18.13
C GLY A 142 -11.89 8.47 19.66
N LEU A 143 -11.75 7.38 20.37
CA LEU A 143 -11.59 7.34 21.83
C LEU A 143 -10.33 8.07 22.28
N VAL A 144 -9.22 7.91 21.56
CA VAL A 144 -7.94 8.56 21.86
C VAL A 144 -7.92 10.05 21.51
N ARG A 145 -8.76 10.49 20.56
CA ARG A 145 -8.88 11.92 20.22
C ARG A 145 -9.67 12.71 21.26
N ARG A 146 -10.44 12.06 22.10
CA ARG A 146 -11.31 12.66 23.14
C ARG A 146 -10.65 12.65 24.52
N SER A 147 -9.63 11.84 24.73
CA SER A 147 -8.79 11.82 25.93
C SER A 147 -7.55 12.72 25.77
#